data_7526cf4db14651a6ba17b6da0b5a8850
#
_entry.id   7526cf4db14651a6ba17b6da0b5a8850
#
_cell.length_a   1.000
_cell.length_b   1.000
_cell.length_c   1.000
_cell.angle_alpha   90.00
_cell.angle_beta   90.00
_cell.angle_gamma   90.00
#
_symmetry.space_group_name_H-M   'P 1'
#
loop_
_entity.id
_entity.type
_entity.pdbx_description
1 polymer ?
#
loop_
_entity_poly.entity_id
_entity_poly.type
_entity_poly.pdbx_seq_one_letter_code
_entity_poly.pdbx_strand_id
1 'polypeptide(L)'
;MYKRQVNIVRKSEQVEILKNLGAKYIVNSSDDDFQLQLTDAIHETGATLGFDAIGGGDMASKILLAMEAAAARTPGAYSIYGSVAHKQVYLYGSLDFSPSTFNRAYGMAWGVGGWLLPNFLAKAGMETAIRLRKRVSDELHTTFASHYTDEISLSEALDADIVRRYDAKKTGEKFLINPTLDL
;
A
#
# COMPACT_ATOMS: atom_id res chain seq x y z
N MET A 1 12.42 2.14 10.89
CA MET A 1 11.18 2.82 10.50
C MET A 1 10.00 1.86 10.31
N TYR A 2 10.21 0.62 9.93
CA TYR A 2 9.16 -0.37 9.60
C TYR A 2 8.63 -1.24 10.76
N LYS A 3 8.91 -0.87 12.02
CA LYS A 3 8.66 -1.75 13.19
C LYS A 3 7.18 -2.06 13.50
N ARG A 4 6.23 -1.32 12.92
CA ARG A 4 4.78 -1.51 13.11
C ARG A 4 3.96 -1.43 11.82
N GLN A 5 4.61 -1.56 10.67
CA GLN A 5 3.95 -1.56 9.37
C GLN A 5 3.81 -3.00 8.89
N VAL A 6 2.61 -3.38 8.47
CA VAL A 6 2.35 -4.62 7.73
C VAL A 6 2.35 -4.29 6.25
N ASN A 7 3.15 -5.02 5.48
CA ASN A 7 3.28 -4.84 4.05
C ASN A 7 2.59 -6.00 3.33
N ILE A 8 1.66 -5.70 2.45
CA ILE A 8 0.98 -6.69 1.63
C ILE A 8 1.61 -6.63 0.24
N VAL A 9 2.08 -7.77 -0.24
CA VAL A 9 2.67 -7.95 -1.57
C VAL A 9 2.01 -9.10 -2.30
N ARG A 10 2.27 -9.26 -3.60
CA ARG A 10 1.67 -10.33 -4.40
C ARG A 10 2.66 -11.36 -4.92
N LYS A 11 3.97 -11.08 -4.86
CA LYS A 11 5.01 -11.92 -5.44
C LYS A 11 6.13 -12.16 -4.45
N SER A 12 6.75 -13.33 -4.51
CA SER A 12 7.87 -13.72 -3.66
C SER A 12 9.08 -12.79 -3.80
N GLU A 13 9.34 -12.28 -5.01
CA GLU A 13 10.44 -11.33 -5.24
C GLU A 13 10.23 -10.02 -4.44
N GLN A 14 8.97 -9.58 -4.30
CA GLN A 14 8.65 -8.39 -3.49
C GLN A 14 8.87 -8.65 -2.00
N VAL A 15 8.61 -9.88 -1.54
CA VAL A 15 8.92 -10.29 -0.14
C VAL A 15 10.41 -10.12 0.13
N GLU A 16 11.27 -10.62 -0.75
CA GLU A 16 12.73 -10.54 -0.58
C GLU A 16 13.25 -9.09 -0.62
N ILE A 17 12.72 -8.26 -1.51
CA ILE A 17 13.05 -6.83 -1.56
C ILE A 17 12.73 -6.16 -0.21
N LEU A 18 11.53 -6.40 0.33
CA LEU A 18 11.11 -5.78 1.59
C LEU A 18 11.89 -6.30 2.80
N LYS A 19 12.24 -7.59 2.81
CA LYS A 19 13.14 -8.17 3.85
C LYS A 19 14.50 -7.48 3.85
N ASN A 20 15.09 -7.30 2.67
CA ASN A 20 16.39 -6.63 2.51
C ASN A 20 16.33 -5.15 2.96
N LEU A 21 15.17 -4.51 2.85
CA LEU A 21 14.92 -3.17 3.37
C LEU A 21 14.61 -3.13 4.87
N GLY A 22 14.62 -4.29 5.55
CA GLY A 22 14.38 -4.41 6.99
C GLY A 22 12.91 -4.37 7.42
N ALA A 23 11.97 -4.63 6.50
CA ALA A 23 10.56 -4.79 6.85
C ALA A 23 10.36 -6.08 7.67
N LYS A 24 9.64 -5.97 8.80
CA LYS A 24 9.42 -7.11 9.70
C LYS A 24 8.18 -7.92 9.34
N TYR A 25 7.09 -7.23 9.02
CA TYR A 25 5.81 -7.86 8.72
C TYR A 25 5.52 -7.72 7.22
N ILE A 26 5.61 -8.85 6.52
CA ILE A 26 5.39 -8.94 5.07
C ILE A 26 4.48 -10.12 4.82
N VAL A 27 3.37 -9.89 4.15
CA VAL A 27 2.37 -10.92 3.86
C VAL A 27 2.14 -10.97 2.35
N ASN A 28 2.24 -12.17 1.77
CA ASN A 28 2.03 -12.36 0.35
C ASN A 28 0.56 -12.73 0.09
N SER A 29 -0.14 -11.89 -0.66
CA SER A 29 -1.57 -12.07 -0.95
C SER A 29 -1.88 -13.25 -1.88
N SER A 30 -0.85 -13.90 -2.44
CA SER A 30 -0.98 -15.11 -3.26
C SER A 30 -0.86 -16.41 -2.45
N ASP A 31 -0.53 -16.34 -1.16
CA ASP A 31 -0.41 -17.52 -0.30
C ASP A 31 -1.81 -18.00 0.15
N ASP A 32 -2.00 -19.30 0.25
CA ASP A 32 -3.29 -19.91 0.61
C ASP A 32 -3.76 -19.49 2.00
N ASP A 33 -2.83 -19.25 2.94
CA ASP A 33 -3.07 -18.81 4.30
C ASP A 33 -2.95 -17.28 4.51
N PHE A 34 -2.98 -16.50 3.40
CA PHE A 34 -2.85 -15.04 3.42
C PHE A 34 -3.68 -14.36 4.51
N GLN A 35 -4.97 -14.72 4.64
CA GLN A 35 -5.87 -14.09 5.59
C GLN A 35 -5.43 -14.35 7.05
N LEU A 36 -4.90 -15.52 7.33
CA LEU A 36 -4.37 -15.88 8.65
C LEU A 36 -3.09 -15.10 8.94
N GLN A 37 -2.11 -15.11 8.03
CA GLN A 37 -0.85 -14.35 8.16
C GLN A 37 -1.11 -12.85 8.34
N LEU A 38 -2.06 -12.28 7.58
CA LEU A 38 -2.43 -10.87 7.71
C LEU A 38 -3.03 -10.57 9.08
N THR A 39 -3.91 -11.44 9.58
CA THR A 39 -4.51 -11.31 10.91
C THR A 39 -3.46 -11.37 12.02
N ASP A 40 -2.51 -12.29 11.93
CA ASP A 40 -1.40 -12.44 12.88
C ASP A 40 -0.52 -11.19 12.90
N ALA A 41 -0.11 -10.72 11.74
CA ALA A 41 0.71 -9.51 11.60
C ALA A 41 -0.01 -8.25 12.12
N ILE A 42 -1.32 -8.12 11.86
CA ILE A 42 -2.13 -7.02 12.38
C ILE A 42 -2.29 -7.13 13.90
N HIS A 43 -2.49 -8.34 14.44
CA HIS A 43 -2.58 -8.54 15.88
C HIS A 43 -1.28 -8.11 16.60
N GLU A 44 -0.12 -8.50 16.08
CA GLU A 44 1.19 -8.11 16.66
C GLU A 44 1.47 -6.61 16.56
N THR A 45 1.00 -5.96 15.50
CA THR A 45 1.27 -4.52 15.27
C THR A 45 0.22 -3.61 15.87
N GLY A 46 -0.99 -4.11 16.12
CA GLY A 46 -2.15 -3.31 16.52
C GLY A 46 -2.62 -2.35 15.43
N ALA A 47 -2.37 -2.67 14.16
CA ALA A 47 -2.72 -1.79 13.05
C ALA A 47 -4.24 -1.67 12.86
N THR A 48 -4.75 -0.45 12.84
CA THR A 48 -6.16 -0.10 12.59
C THR A 48 -6.36 0.82 11.39
N LEU A 49 -5.27 1.14 10.70
CA LEU A 49 -5.26 1.98 9.50
C LEU A 49 -4.61 1.22 8.35
N GLY A 50 -5.29 1.11 7.23
CA GLY A 50 -4.80 0.51 5.99
C GLY A 50 -4.79 1.49 4.83
N PHE A 51 -3.88 1.27 3.88
CA PHE A 51 -3.80 2.00 2.63
C PHE A 51 -3.79 1.00 1.47
N ASP A 52 -4.77 1.10 0.58
CA ASP A 52 -4.93 0.23 -0.57
C ASP A 52 -4.60 0.98 -1.87
N ALA A 53 -3.55 0.53 -2.55
CA ALA A 53 -3.12 1.05 -3.84
C ALA A 53 -3.85 0.41 -5.03
N ILE A 54 -4.52 -0.72 -4.81
CA ILE A 54 -5.19 -1.50 -5.86
C ILE A 54 -6.53 -0.86 -6.22
N GLY A 55 -7.37 -0.63 -5.21
CA GLY A 55 -8.65 0.06 -5.33
C GLY A 55 -9.82 -0.86 -5.64
N GLY A 56 -9.72 -1.73 -6.65
CA GLY A 56 -10.75 -2.71 -7.02
C GLY A 56 -10.63 -4.05 -6.28
N GLY A 57 -11.60 -4.93 -6.52
CA GLY A 57 -11.64 -6.26 -5.92
C GLY A 57 -11.99 -6.26 -4.43
N ASP A 58 -11.37 -7.14 -3.64
CA ASP A 58 -11.73 -7.40 -2.25
C ASP A 58 -10.62 -7.12 -1.22
N MET A 59 -9.50 -6.50 -1.63
CA MET A 59 -8.36 -6.30 -0.75
C MET A 59 -8.70 -5.43 0.46
N ALA A 60 -9.40 -4.32 0.27
CA ALA A 60 -9.86 -3.48 1.38
C ALA A 60 -10.76 -4.25 2.36
N SER A 61 -11.62 -5.12 1.85
CA SER A 61 -12.46 -6.03 2.65
C SER A 61 -11.62 -7.01 3.47
N LYS A 62 -10.61 -7.63 2.86
CA LYS A 62 -9.67 -8.56 3.52
C LYS A 62 -8.88 -7.89 4.63
N ILE A 63 -8.42 -6.65 4.41
CA ILE A 63 -7.71 -5.86 5.42
C ILE A 63 -8.63 -5.57 6.62
N LEU A 64 -9.86 -5.10 6.38
CA LEU A 64 -10.83 -4.83 7.44
C LEU A 64 -11.20 -6.10 8.22
N LEU A 65 -11.37 -7.24 7.53
CA LEU A 65 -11.65 -8.52 8.15
C LEU A 65 -10.50 -8.97 9.06
N ALA A 66 -9.26 -8.83 8.61
CA ALA A 66 -8.08 -9.16 9.41
C ALA A 66 -7.94 -8.23 10.63
N MET A 67 -8.26 -6.94 10.50
CA MET A 67 -8.28 -6.01 11.63
C MET A 67 -9.33 -6.39 12.68
N GLU A 68 -10.53 -6.78 12.25
CA GLU A 68 -11.58 -7.23 13.18
C GLU A 68 -11.21 -8.56 13.85
N ALA A 69 -10.72 -9.54 13.08
CA ALA A 69 -10.27 -10.81 13.60
C ALA A 69 -9.09 -10.65 14.60
N ALA A 70 -8.17 -9.73 14.32
CA ALA A 70 -7.08 -9.40 15.23
C ALA A 70 -7.58 -8.75 16.53
N ALA A 71 -8.53 -7.82 16.43
CA ALA A 71 -9.16 -7.18 17.59
C ALA A 71 -9.92 -8.18 18.47
N ALA A 72 -10.60 -9.16 17.87
CA ALA A 72 -11.33 -10.20 18.57
C ALA A 72 -10.44 -11.16 19.39
N ARG A 73 -9.13 -11.23 19.10
CA ARG A 73 -8.15 -12.00 19.89
C ARG A 73 -7.78 -11.33 21.22
N THR A 74 -8.02 -10.05 21.34
CA THR A 74 -7.73 -9.31 22.58
C THR A 74 -8.89 -9.50 23.56
N PRO A 75 -8.64 -9.96 24.80
CA PRO A 75 -9.68 -10.12 25.80
C PRO A 75 -10.44 -8.81 26.04
N GLY A 76 -11.76 -8.86 25.99
CA GLY A 76 -12.63 -7.70 26.17
C GLY A 76 -14.06 -8.11 26.45
N ALA A 77 -14.95 -7.14 26.67
CA ALA A 77 -16.38 -7.41 26.81
C ALA A 77 -16.94 -7.98 25.49
N TYR A 78 -17.69 -9.06 25.61
CA TYR A 78 -18.41 -9.62 24.45
C TYR A 78 -19.38 -8.61 23.88
N SER A 79 -19.36 -8.43 22.57
CA SER A 79 -20.30 -7.58 21.85
C SER A 79 -20.79 -8.29 20.59
N ILE A 80 -22.10 -8.31 20.41
CA ILE A 80 -22.73 -8.80 19.17
C ILE A 80 -22.46 -7.89 17.97
N TYR A 81 -21.97 -6.67 18.22
CA TYR A 81 -21.64 -5.68 17.19
C TYR A 81 -20.16 -5.69 16.78
N GLY A 82 -19.37 -6.64 17.32
CA GLY A 82 -17.94 -6.72 17.08
C GLY A 82 -17.12 -5.77 17.94
N SER A 83 -15.86 -5.56 17.55
CA SER A 83 -14.94 -4.70 18.28
C SER A 83 -15.33 -3.22 18.19
N VAL A 84 -15.01 -2.46 19.24
CA VAL A 84 -15.22 -1.01 19.30
C VAL A 84 -14.06 -0.21 18.67
N ALA A 85 -12.96 -0.87 18.35
CA ALA A 85 -11.81 -0.24 17.70
C ALA A 85 -12.19 0.17 16.28
N HIS A 86 -12.06 1.48 15.98
CA HIS A 86 -12.32 1.97 14.63
C HIS A 86 -11.24 1.49 13.66
N LYS A 87 -11.66 0.87 12.57
CA LYS A 87 -10.81 0.37 11.48
C LYS A 87 -11.03 1.22 10.24
N GLN A 88 -9.95 1.71 9.65
CA GLN A 88 -10.04 2.55 8.47
C GLN A 88 -9.17 2.01 7.34
N VAL A 89 -9.72 1.88 6.14
CA VAL A 89 -8.94 1.66 4.92
C VAL A 89 -9.12 2.84 3.97
N TYR A 90 -8.02 3.36 3.47
CA TYR A 90 -8.00 4.39 2.45
C TYR A 90 -7.60 3.81 1.10
N LEU A 91 -8.44 4.03 0.08
CA LEU A 91 -8.13 3.76 -1.32
C LEU A 91 -7.39 4.97 -1.89
N TYR A 92 -6.13 4.80 -2.25
CA TYR A 92 -5.32 5.90 -2.78
C TYR A 92 -4.77 5.62 -4.18
N GLY A 93 -4.97 4.41 -4.70
CA GLY A 93 -4.61 3.98 -6.05
C GLY A 93 -5.79 3.42 -6.83
N SER A 94 -5.57 3.20 -8.11
CA SER A 94 -6.56 2.66 -9.06
C SER A 94 -5.85 1.75 -10.04
N LEU A 95 -5.14 0.74 -9.53
CA LEU A 95 -4.48 -0.28 -10.37
C LEU A 95 -5.51 -1.28 -10.92
N ASP A 96 -6.58 -1.50 -10.18
CA ASP A 96 -7.75 -2.28 -10.60
C ASP A 96 -8.98 -1.36 -10.64
N PHE A 97 -9.65 -1.30 -11.80
CA PHE A 97 -10.87 -0.52 -12.02
C PHE A 97 -12.16 -1.30 -11.79
N SER A 98 -12.07 -2.57 -11.37
CA SER A 98 -13.23 -3.35 -11.00
C SER A 98 -13.92 -2.78 -9.75
N PRO A 99 -15.20 -3.09 -9.50
CA PRO A 99 -15.87 -2.68 -8.28
C PRO A 99 -15.16 -3.19 -7.02
N SER A 100 -15.07 -2.36 -5.98
CA SER A 100 -14.62 -2.80 -4.65
C SER A 100 -15.77 -3.54 -3.95
N THR A 101 -15.48 -4.74 -3.42
CA THR A 101 -16.48 -5.61 -2.78
C THR A 101 -16.24 -5.73 -1.28
N PHE A 102 -17.33 -5.74 -0.49
CA PHE A 102 -17.28 -5.79 0.97
C PHE A 102 -18.27 -6.83 1.52
N ASN A 103 -17.83 -7.65 2.48
CA ASN A 103 -18.68 -8.66 3.12
C ASN A 103 -19.36 -8.21 4.42
N ARG A 104 -18.99 -7.04 4.96
CA ARG A 104 -19.55 -6.44 6.18
C ARG A 104 -19.27 -7.20 7.49
N ALA A 105 -18.32 -8.13 7.51
CA ALA A 105 -17.98 -8.93 8.71
C ALA A 105 -16.87 -8.26 9.55
N TYR A 106 -16.91 -6.93 9.70
CA TYR A 106 -15.85 -6.14 10.36
C TYR A 106 -16.31 -5.47 11.65
N GLY A 107 -17.39 -5.97 12.26
CA GLY A 107 -18.07 -5.25 13.35
C GLY A 107 -18.76 -3.98 12.83
N MET A 108 -19.00 -3.01 13.71
CA MET A 108 -19.74 -1.78 13.35
C MET A 108 -18.88 -0.52 13.40
N ALA A 109 -17.59 -0.63 13.77
CA ALA A 109 -16.66 0.50 13.87
C ALA A 109 -15.62 0.46 12.75
N TRP A 110 -16.02 0.79 11.51
CA TRP A 110 -15.13 0.79 10.37
C TRP A 110 -15.51 1.83 9.30
N GLY A 111 -14.56 2.15 8.43
CA GLY A 111 -14.76 3.01 7.29
C GLY A 111 -13.84 2.66 6.11
N VAL A 112 -14.31 3.02 4.92
CA VAL A 112 -13.50 3.04 3.70
C VAL A 112 -13.66 4.40 3.07
N GLY A 113 -12.57 4.97 2.56
CA GLY A 113 -12.61 6.28 1.93
C GLY A 113 -11.52 6.47 0.90
N GLY A 114 -11.76 7.36 -0.06
CA GLY A 114 -10.72 7.81 -0.98
C GLY A 114 -9.69 8.67 -0.26
N TRP A 115 -8.42 8.58 -0.67
CA TRP A 115 -7.35 9.42 -0.16
C TRP A 115 -6.50 9.97 -1.29
N LEU A 116 -6.25 11.27 -1.26
CA LEU A 116 -5.40 11.94 -2.23
C LEU A 116 -4.48 12.93 -1.51
N LEU A 117 -3.19 12.89 -1.84
CA LEU A 117 -2.17 13.71 -1.18
C LEU A 117 -2.47 15.23 -1.23
N PRO A 118 -2.84 15.86 -2.37
CA PRO A 118 -3.17 17.29 -2.39
C PRO A 118 -4.31 17.65 -1.43
N ASN A 119 -5.37 16.84 -1.39
CA ASN A 119 -6.52 17.07 -0.50
C ASN A 119 -6.12 16.94 0.97
N PHE A 120 -5.26 15.95 1.29
CA PHE A 120 -4.71 15.79 2.63
C PHE A 120 -3.86 17.00 3.03
N LEU A 121 -2.95 17.47 2.16
CA LEU A 121 -2.09 18.62 2.45
C LEU A 121 -2.90 19.90 2.65
N ALA A 122 -3.93 20.13 1.84
CA ALA A 122 -4.84 21.27 2.00
C ALA A 122 -5.53 21.26 3.38
N LYS A 123 -5.97 20.08 3.83
CA LYS A 123 -6.62 19.90 5.13
C LYS A 123 -5.63 19.97 6.31
N ALA A 124 -4.44 19.42 6.15
CA ALA A 124 -3.41 19.35 7.18
C ALA A 124 -2.70 20.70 7.45
N GLY A 125 -2.80 21.63 6.49
CA GLY A 125 -2.25 22.98 6.59
C GLY A 125 -0.79 23.11 6.17
N MET A 126 -0.37 24.36 5.99
CA MET A 126 0.94 24.71 5.41
C MET A 126 2.11 24.22 6.24
N GLU A 127 2.04 24.32 7.56
CA GLU A 127 3.11 23.85 8.45
C GLU A 127 3.39 22.35 8.26
N THR A 128 2.35 21.53 8.23
CA THR A 128 2.46 20.09 7.97
C THR A 128 3.04 19.83 6.58
N ALA A 129 2.58 20.57 5.56
CA ALA A 129 3.07 20.44 4.19
C ALA A 129 4.58 20.75 4.09
N ILE A 130 5.05 21.83 4.75
CA ILE A 130 6.47 22.22 4.79
C ILE A 130 7.29 21.13 5.49
N ARG A 131 6.83 20.63 6.65
CA ARG A 131 7.51 19.56 7.39
C ARG A 131 7.65 18.28 6.57
N LEU A 132 6.59 17.89 5.85
CA LEU A 132 6.63 16.70 5.00
C LEU A 132 7.56 16.86 3.80
N ARG A 133 7.53 18.03 3.15
CA ARG A 133 8.48 18.35 2.04
C ARG A 133 9.93 18.34 2.51
N LYS A 134 10.19 18.96 3.68
CA LYS A 134 11.53 18.92 4.26
C LYS A 134 12.00 17.50 4.51
N ARG A 135 11.15 16.64 5.05
CA ARG A 135 11.50 15.24 5.27
C ARG A 135 11.82 14.50 3.97
N VAL A 136 11.05 14.74 2.90
CA VAL A 136 11.34 14.14 1.58
C VAL A 136 12.71 14.61 1.07
N SER A 137 13.00 15.90 1.19
CA SER A 137 14.30 16.47 0.80
C SER A 137 15.46 15.89 1.60
N ASP A 138 15.31 15.82 2.93
CA ASP A 138 16.36 15.30 3.82
C ASP A 138 16.65 13.80 3.60
N GLU A 139 15.63 13.02 3.22
CA GLU A 139 15.71 11.58 3.06
C GLU A 139 15.68 11.13 1.58
N LEU A 140 15.97 12.04 0.63
CA LEU A 140 15.86 11.77 -0.81
C LEU A 140 16.74 10.60 -1.28
N HIS A 141 17.91 10.44 -0.70
CA HIS A 141 18.87 9.38 -1.04
C HIS A 141 18.76 8.13 -0.16
N THR A 142 17.76 8.09 0.75
CA THR A 142 17.55 6.97 1.69
C THR A 142 16.12 6.44 1.60
N THR A 143 15.22 6.98 2.41
CA THR A 143 13.81 6.52 2.48
C THR A 143 13.07 6.70 1.15
N PHE A 144 13.37 7.78 0.41
CA PHE A 144 12.74 8.13 -0.86
C PHE A 144 13.66 7.87 -2.06
N ALA A 145 14.76 7.15 -1.84
CA ALA A 145 15.68 6.78 -2.93
C ALA A 145 14.93 6.05 -4.05
N SER A 146 15.24 6.43 -5.27
CA SER A 146 14.67 5.83 -6.47
C SER A 146 15.74 5.75 -7.54
N HIS A 147 15.66 4.74 -8.38
CA HIS A 147 16.56 4.56 -9.52
C HIS A 147 15.73 4.22 -10.76
N TYR A 148 16.32 4.49 -11.91
CA TYR A 148 15.80 4.05 -13.20
C TYR A 148 16.48 2.74 -13.59
N THR A 149 15.75 1.84 -14.23
CA THR A 149 16.27 0.55 -14.71
C THR A 149 16.78 0.64 -16.12
N ASP A 150 16.16 1.50 -16.92
CA ASP A 150 16.51 1.75 -18.32
C ASP A 150 16.41 3.25 -18.64
N GLU A 151 17.26 3.71 -19.54
CA GLU A 151 17.17 5.03 -20.16
C GLU A 151 16.85 4.83 -21.64
N ILE A 152 15.77 5.47 -22.11
CA ILE A 152 15.25 5.31 -23.46
C ILE A 152 15.01 6.66 -24.11
N SER A 153 15.03 6.71 -25.45
CA SER A 153 14.71 7.91 -26.22
C SER A 153 13.19 8.15 -26.33
N LEU A 154 12.81 9.30 -26.91
CA LEU A 154 11.40 9.58 -27.21
C LEU A 154 10.84 8.61 -28.27
N SER A 155 11.63 8.27 -29.28
CA SER A 155 11.22 7.31 -30.32
C SER A 155 11.04 5.90 -29.75
N GLU A 156 11.98 5.43 -28.94
CA GLU A 156 11.89 4.14 -28.25
C GLU A 156 10.69 4.06 -27.28
N ALA A 157 10.32 5.18 -26.64
CA ALA A 157 9.15 5.23 -25.77
C ALA A 157 7.82 4.94 -26.47
N LEU A 158 7.79 5.02 -27.81
CA LEU A 158 6.63 4.68 -28.64
C LEU A 158 6.71 3.27 -29.22
N ASP A 159 7.82 2.56 -29.02
CA ASP A 159 7.95 1.18 -29.46
C ASP A 159 6.99 0.27 -28.69
N ALA A 160 6.30 -0.62 -29.40
CA ALA A 160 5.26 -1.47 -28.83
C ALA A 160 5.77 -2.43 -27.76
N ASP A 161 7.01 -2.91 -27.83
CA ASP A 161 7.61 -3.78 -26.82
C ASP A 161 7.97 -3.00 -25.57
N ILE A 162 8.52 -1.80 -25.73
CA ILE A 162 8.82 -0.89 -24.63
C ILE A 162 7.53 -0.45 -23.93
N VAL A 163 6.49 -0.08 -24.69
CA VAL A 163 5.15 0.25 -24.15
C VAL A 163 4.62 -0.91 -23.30
N ARG A 164 4.67 -2.15 -23.80
CA ARG A 164 4.23 -3.32 -23.03
C ARG A 164 5.03 -3.51 -21.73
N ARG A 165 6.33 -3.20 -21.73
CA ARG A 165 7.17 -3.31 -20.54
C ARG A 165 6.76 -2.31 -19.47
N TYR A 166 6.65 -1.02 -19.77
CA TYR A 166 6.28 -0.04 -18.74
C TYR A 166 4.80 -0.08 -18.36
N ASP A 167 3.89 -0.50 -19.26
CA ASP A 167 2.48 -0.70 -18.94
C ASP A 167 2.24 -1.93 -18.03
N ALA A 168 3.15 -2.88 -18.03
CA ALA A 168 3.11 -4.03 -17.13
C ALA A 168 3.22 -3.65 -15.63
N LYS A 169 3.58 -2.40 -15.32
CA LYS A 169 3.63 -1.82 -13.97
C LYS A 169 4.37 -2.70 -12.96
N LYS A 170 5.48 -3.30 -13.41
CA LYS A 170 6.27 -4.21 -12.58
C LYS A 170 6.95 -3.45 -11.44
N THR A 171 6.98 -4.06 -10.27
CA THR A 171 7.71 -3.52 -9.12
C THR A 171 9.21 -3.43 -9.42
N GLY A 172 9.78 -2.24 -9.18
CA GLY A 172 11.21 -1.99 -9.36
C GLY A 172 11.63 -1.64 -10.80
N GLU A 173 10.72 -1.68 -11.78
CA GLU A 173 10.99 -1.28 -13.16
C GLU A 173 10.57 0.18 -13.39
N LYS A 174 11.52 1.04 -13.78
CA LYS A 174 11.31 2.45 -14.10
C LYS A 174 12.14 2.86 -15.30
N PHE A 175 11.49 3.49 -16.27
CA PHE A 175 12.15 4.03 -17.46
C PHE A 175 12.38 5.53 -17.29
N LEU A 176 13.58 5.98 -17.64
CA LEU A 176 13.88 7.39 -17.86
C LEU A 176 13.75 7.67 -19.35
N ILE A 177 12.83 8.53 -19.74
CA ILE A 177 12.76 9.02 -21.11
C ILE A 177 13.71 10.21 -21.22
N ASN A 178 14.78 10.06 -22.00
CA ASN A 178 15.75 11.10 -22.27
C ASN A 178 15.55 11.63 -23.70
N PRO A 179 14.99 12.83 -23.88
CA PRO A 179 14.71 13.37 -25.20
C PRO A 179 15.98 13.74 -25.99
N THR A 180 17.15 13.74 -25.35
CA THR A 180 18.43 14.08 -26.04
C THR A 180 19.09 12.87 -26.71
N LEU A 181 18.58 11.63 -26.49
CA LEU A 181 19.13 10.44 -27.14
C LEU A 181 18.77 10.33 -28.63
N ASP A 182 17.74 11.05 -29.08
CA ASP A 182 17.34 11.12 -30.50
C ASP A 182 18.04 12.27 -31.27
N LEU A 183 18.95 13.03 -30.62
CA LEU A 183 19.70 14.12 -31.23
C LEU A 183 21.10 13.66 -31.64
#